data_a55b775dd3c465801269cb3b50d87f6d
#
_entry.id   a55b775dd3c465801269cb3b50d87f6d
#
_cell.length_a   1.000
_cell.length_b   1.000
_cell.length_c   1.000
_cell.angle_alpha   90.00
_cell.angle_beta   90.00
_cell.angle_gamma   90.00
#
_symmetry.space_group_name_H-M   'P 1'
#
loop_
_entity.id
_entity.type
_entity.pdbx_description
1 polymer ?
#
loop_
_entity_poly.entity_id
_entity_poly.type
_entity_poly.pdbx_seq_one_letter_code
_entity_poly.pdbx_strand_id
1 'polypeptide(L)'
;MSRLLQALHSGRVLLMDGAMGTELQRRGLKEGEPPELWNLTHPDEVRAVHRANVDAGAEVLVTNTFQAYQGALSHYWAEHRLDDGFAMDRLGTVRGLRECLDEIWQAATTHVRLFHGRQPILLASLGPIRWRISMRQIRPMLEVYRATDALLLETQTLAHANGCLLVDHNLGLPVLFSFTYDKSSPPTEMALMAKKCAALANRDGAAALGANCGKEIDMEDLLQIVGAYRQKTDLPIFIRPNAGTPTRTANGWQYPRSPEYMADKLWPLLEAGVTMVGGCCGTTPAHIAAFRKVIDEWNAPRS
;
A
#
# COMPACT_ATOMS: atom_id res chain seq x y z
N MET A 1 -8.03 -4.70 -21.16
CA MET A 1 -7.23 -5.27 -20.04
C MET A 1 -6.50 -4.10 -19.41
N SER A 2 -6.50 -3.95 -18.08
CA SER A 2 -5.78 -2.85 -17.41
C SER A 2 -4.26 -2.98 -17.62
N ARG A 3 -3.51 -1.86 -17.53
CA ARG A 3 -2.05 -1.85 -17.65
C ARG A 3 -1.38 -2.77 -16.63
N LEU A 4 -1.92 -2.81 -15.40
CA LEU A 4 -1.43 -3.71 -14.35
C LEU A 4 -1.57 -5.18 -14.77
N LEU A 5 -2.75 -5.59 -15.23
CA LEU A 5 -2.97 -6.99 -15.63
C LEU A 5 -2.06 -7.40 -16.81
N GLN A 6 -1.86 -6.50 -17.76
CA GLN A 6 -0.90 -6.74 -18.86
C GLN A 6 0.53 -6.94 -18.33
N ALA A 7 0.95 -6.08 -17.37
CA ALA A 7 2.28 -6.18 -16.77
C ALA A 7 2.45 -7.47 -15.95
N LEU A 8 1.44 -7.87 -15.18
CA LEU A 8 1.46 -9.12 -14.39
C LEU A 8 1.56 -10.37 -15.27
N HIS A 9 0.93 -10.35 -16.46
CA HIS A 9 1.00 -11.46 -17.41
C HIS A 9 2.27 -11.45 -18.29
N SER A 10 3.13 -10.44 -18.16
CA SER A 10 4.38 -10.36 -18.92
C SER A 10 5.46 -11.36 -18.48
N GLY A 11 5.26 -12.05 -17.36
CA GLY A 11 6.25 -12.94 -16.75
C GLY A 11 7.41 -12.22 -16.04
N ARG A 12 7.42 -10.88 -16.04
CA ARG A 12 8.41 -10.07 -15.33
C ARG A 12 7.97 -9.80 -13.90
N VAL A 13 8.94 -9.69 -13.00
CA VAL A 13 8.72 -9.14 -11.67
C VAL A 13 8.69 -7.61 -11.75
N LEU A 14 7.68 -6.99 -11.13
CA LEU A 14 7.49 -5.55 -11.10
C LEU A 14 8.00 -4.97 -9.78
N LEU A 15 8.55 -3.76 -9.84
CA LEU A 15 8.97 -3.01 -8.67
C LEU A 15 7.89 -1.98 -8.29
N MET A 16 7.33 -2.12 -7.10
CA MET A 16 6.44 -1.14 -6.48
C MET A 16 7.25 -0.09 -5.71
N ASP A 17 6.58 0.97 -5.30
CA ASP A 17 7.15 1.99 -4.43
C ASP A 17 7.39 1.51 -2.98
N GLY A 18 8.05 2.39 -2.21
CA GLY A 18 8.27 2.25 -0.78
C GLY A 18 7.18 2.90 0.08
N ALA A 19 7.56 3.19 1.33
CA ALA A 19 6.66 3.81 2.29
C ALA A 19 6.31 5.25 1.91
N MET A 20 5.03 5.62 2.03
CA MET A 20 4.60 7.02 1.97
C MET A 20 4.66 7.67 3.35
N GLY A 21 3.94 7.15 4.33
CA GLY A 21 3.79 7.80 5.64
C GLY A 21 5.12 8.06 6.36
N THR A 22 6.01 7.06 6.46
CA THR A 22 7.31 7.25 7.12
C THR A 22 8.26 8.14 6.34
N GLU A 23 8.14 8.25 5.02
CA GLU A 23 8.89 9.23 4.22
C GLU A 23 8.37 10.66 4.46
N LEU A 24 7.05 10.84 4.59
CA LEU A 24 6.48 12.14 4.96
C LEU A 24 6.87 12.54 6.38
N GLN A 25 6.94 11.58 7.35
CA GLN A 25 7.45 11.86 8.69
C GLN A 25 8.90 12.36 8.68
N ARG A 26 9.77 11.82 7.82
CA ARG A 26 11.14 12.33 7.63
C ARG A 26 11.16 13.75 7.04
N ARG A 27 10.07 14.18 6.42
CA ARG A 27 9.87 15.50 5.81
C ARG A 27 9.09 16.47 6.70
N GLY A 28 8.75 16.06 7.94
CA GLY A 28 8.12 16.91 8.93
C GLY A 28 6.66 16.60 9.26
N LEU A 29 6.05 15.55 8.68
CA LEU A 29 4.73 15.08 9.09
C LEU A 29 4.80 14.70 10.59
N LYS A 30 3.93 15.29 11.38
CA LYS A 30 3.89 15.05 12.84
C LYS A 30 3.29 13.69 13.17
N GLU A 31 3.68 13.13 14.30
CA GLU A 31 3.09 11.90 14.82
C GLU A 31 1.58 12.11 15.05
N GLY A 32 0.76 11.20 14.53
CA GLY A 32 -0.69 11.26 14.59
C GLY A 32 -1.37 12.07 13.48
N GLU A 33 -0.64 12.90 12.75
CA GLU A 33 -1.19 13.65 11.62
C GLU A 33 -1.47 12.70 10.43
N PRO A 34 -2.68 12.76 9.81
CA PRO A 34 -2.99 11.94 8.66
C PRO A 34 -2.14 12.31 7.43
N PRO A 35 -1.32 11.39 6.90
CA PRO A 35 -0.54 11.65 5.68
C PRO A 35 -1.39 12.12 4.51
N GLU A 36 -2.63 11.70 4.44
CA GLU A 36 -3.56 11.98 3.35
C GLU A 36 -3.91 13.47 3.24
N LEU A 37 -3.89 14.21 4.35
CA LEU A 37 -4.10 15.66 4.34
C LEU A 37 -2.98 16.40 3.58
N TRP A 38 -1.77 15.84 3.56
CA TRP A 38 -0.63 16.42 2.87
C TRP A 38 -0.80 16.43 1.35
N ASN A 39 -1.72 15.67 0.79
CA ASN A 39 -2.10 15.82 -0.61
C ASN A 39 -2.59 17.25 -0.94
N LEU A 40 -3.15 17.95 0.06
CA LEU A 40 -3.67 19.31 -0.09
C LEU A 40 -2.75 20.34 0.56
N THR A 41 -2.24 20.06 1.76
CA THR A 41 -1.48 21.05 2.55
C THR A 41 0.00 21.11 2.18
N HIS A 42 0.59 19.97 1.80
CA HIS A 42 2.01 19.82 1.44
C HIS A 42 2.18 18.99 0.14
N PRO A 43 1.51 19.39 -0.96
CA PRO A 43 1.49 18.59 -2.20
C PRO A 43 2.86 18.38 -2.82
N ASP A 44 3.80 19.32 -2.63
CA ASP A 44 5.17 19.19 -3.14
C ASP A 44 5.94 18.08 -2.45
N GLU A 45 5.73 17.89 -1.14
CA GLU A 45 6.37 16.82 -0.38
C GLU A 45 5.83 15.45 -0.80
N VAL A 46 4.51 15.33 -1.01
CA VAL A 46 3.92 14.08 -1.52
C VAL A 46 4.47 13.76 -2.91
N ARG A 47 4.53 14.76 -3.81
CA ARG A 47 5.13 14.61 -5.14
C ARG A 47 6.60 14.22 -5.08
N ALA A 48 7.36 14.82 -4.14
CA ALA A 48 8.77 14.51 -3.96
C ALA A 48 9.00 13.05 -3.50
N VAL A 49 8.14 12.50 -2.63
CA VAL A 49 8.19 11.08 -2.25
C VAL A 49 7.92 10.17 -3.46
N HIS A 50 6.88 10.45 -4.23
CA HIS A 50 6.60 9.68 -5.45
C HIS A 50 7.76 9.77 -6.45
N ARG A 51 8.30 10.98 -6.68
CA ARG A 51 9.44 11.21 -7.59
C ARG A 51 10.64 10.38 -7.17
N ALA A 52 11.02 10.43 -5.88
CA ALA A 52 12.17 9.70 -5.37
C ALA A 52 12.04 8.18 -5.57
N ASN A 53 10.81 7.62 -5.44
CA ASN A 53 10.56 6.21 -5.73
C ASN A 53 10.66 5.89 -7.24
N VAL A 54 10.15 6.76 -8.11
CA VAL A 54 10.29 6.60 -9.58
C VAL A 54 11.76 6.66 -9.99
N ASP A 55 12.51 7.62 -9.45
CA ASP A 55 13.95 7.77 -9.73
C ASP A 55 14.75 6.57 -9.20
N ALA A 56 14.28 5.93 -8.13
CA ALA A 56 14.81 4.66 -7.62
C ALA A 56 14.40 3.43 -8.46
N GLY A 57 13.57 3.60 -9.48
CA GLY A 57 13.18 2.56 -10.42
C GLY A 57 11.81 1.92 -10.16
N ALA A 58 10.97 2.47 -9.30
CA ALA A 58 9.60 1.97 -9.12
C ALA A 58 8.78 2.08 -10.42
N GLU A 59 8.11 1.00 -10.79
CA GLU A 59 7.21 0.90 -11.95
C GLU A 59 5.74 1.00 -11.55
N VAL A 60 5.44 0.71 -10.28
CA VAL A 60 4.09 0.73 -9.69
C VAL A 60 4.10 1.66 -8.49
N LEU A 61 3.22 2.65 -8.49
CA LEU A 61 3.06 3.60 -7.38
C LEU A 61 1.71 3.42 -6.71
N VAL A 62 1.68 3.70 -5.41
CA VAL A 62 0.48 3.64 -4.57
C VAL A 62 0.12 5.04 -4.12
N THR A 63 -1.14 5.45 -4.30
CA THR A 63 -1.60 6.78 -3.90
C THR A 63 -1.52 7.00 -2.39
N ASN A 64 -1.36 8.25 -1.96
CA ASN A 64 -1.40 8.64 -0.56
C ASN A 64 -2.85 8.76 -0.06
N THR A 65 -3.57 7.63 0.02
CA THR A 65 -5.01 7.61 0.34
C THR A 65 -5.41 6.47 1.29
N PHE A 66 -4.46 5.87 2.00
CA PHE A 66 -4.65 4.70 2.85
C PHE A 66 -5.82 4.83 3.84
N GLN A 67 -5.93 5.96 4.53
CA GLN A 67 -7.02 6.27 5.47
C GLN A 67 -7.91 7.43 4.99
N ALA A 68 -7.90 7.75 3.70
CA ALA A 68 -8.72 8.81 3.13
C ALA A 68 -10.21 8.41 3.07
N TYR A 69 -10.81 8.15 4.23
CA TYR A 69 -12.25 7.92 4.36
C TYR A 69 -12.82 8.63 5.58
N GLN A 70 -14.11 8.93 5.53
CA GLN A 70 -14.79 9.80 6.50
C GLN A 70 -14.53 9.38 7.96
N GLY A 71 -14.61 8.09 8.29
CA GLY A 71 -14.44 7.62 9.66
C GLY A 71 -13.05 7.89 10.25
N ALA A 72 -11.98 7.72 9.45
CA ALA A 72 -10.62 7.95 9.92
C ALA A 72 -10.34 9.45 10.15
N LEU A 73 -10.68 10.30 9.18
CA LEU A 73 -10.45 11.74 9.30
C LEU A 73 -11.32 12.39 10.36
N SER A 74 -12.58 11.94 10.53
CA SER A 74 -13.45 12.42 11.62
C SER A 74 -12.90 12.07 13.00
N HIS A 75 -12.33 10.87 13.15
CA HIS A 75 -11.73 10.44 14.42
C HIS A 75 -10.52 11.28 14.77
N TYR A 76 -9.60 11.45 13.80
CA TYR A 76 -8.44 12.32 13.98
C TYR A 76 -8.84 13.73 14.37
N TRP A 77 -9.80 14.30 13.68
CA TRP A 77 -10.26 15.65 13.94
C TRP A 77 -10.91 15.80 15.33
N ALA A 78 -11.70 14.79 15.77
CA ALA A 78 -12.32 14.79 17.09
C ALA A 78 -11.29 14.74 18.25
N GLU A 79 -10.18 14.02 18.03
CA GLU A 79 -9.13 13.86 19.06
C GLU A 79 -8.17 15.03 19.14
N HIS A 80 -7.88 15.70 18.02
CA HIS A 80 -6.76 16.64 17.94
C HIS A 80 -7.18 18.10 17.86
N ARG A 81 -8.50 18.45 17.82
CA ARG A 81 -9.03 19.81 17.72
C ARG A 81 -8.00 20.77 17.09
N LEU A 82 -7.79 20.62 15.78
CA LEU A 82 -6.75 21.35 15.07
C LEU A 82 -6.95 22.85 15.21
N ASP A 83 -6.02 23.52 15.87
CA ASP A 83 -5.99 24.98 16.04
C ASP A 83 -5.58 25.72 14.76
N ASP A 84 -5.24 25.00 13.67
CA ASP A 84 -4.96 25.61 12.39
C ASP A 84 -6.26 25.88 11.61
N GLY A 85 -6.41 27.11 11.18
CA GLY A 85 -7.64 27.62 10.51
C GLY A 85 -8.08 26.82 9.28
N PHE A 86 -7.19 26.01 8.67
CA PHE A 86 -7.52 25.15 7.55
C PHE A 86 -8.49 24.03 7.93
N ALA A 87 -8.30 23.44 9.12
CA ALA A 87 -9.09 22.29 9.57
C ALA A 87 -10.43 22.69 10.16
N MET A 88 -10.50 23.82 10.88
CA MET A 88 -11.72 24.25 11.56
C MET A 88 -12.82 24.63 10.58
N ASP A 89 -12.51 25.31 9.50
CA ASP A 89 -13.52 25.78 8.53
C ASP A 89 -14.00 24.68 7.60
N ARG A 90 -13.17 23.69 7.27
CA ARG A 90 -13.50 22.66 6.30
C ARG A 90 -13.89 21.31 6.90
N LEU A 91 -13.22 20.86 7.98
CA LEU A 91 -13.50 19.56 8.59
C LEU A 91 -14.58 19.61 9.66
N GLY A 92 -14.96 20.81 10.14
CA GLY A 92 -15.94 21.01 11.21
C GLY A 92 -17.38 20.67 10.85
N THR A 93 -17.68 20.41 9.58
CA THR A 93 -19.01 20.02 9.13
C THR A 93 -18.94 18.73 8.29
N VAL A 94 -20.01 17.92 8.32
CA VAL A 94 -20.11 16.72 7.47
C VAL A 94 -19.95 17.03 5.98
N ARG A 95 -20.41 18.21 5.54
CA ARG A 95 -20.26 18.69 4.17
C ARG A 95 -18.82 19.03 3.85
N GLY A 96 -18.16 19.84 4.70
CA GLY A 96 -16.77 20.23 4.50
C GLY A 96 -15.81 19.05 4.54
N LEU A 97 -16.03 18.08 5.44
CA LEU A 97 -15.27 16.82 5.46
C LEU A 97 -15.41 16.04 4.16
N ARG A 98 -16.61 16.00 3.57
CA ARG A 98 -16.85 15.30 2.30
C ARG A 98 -16.15 15.99 1.14
N GLU A 99 -16.26 17.32 1.05
CA GLU A 99 -15.58 18.11 0.03
C GLU A 99 -14.05 17.95 0.14
N CYS A 100 -13.51 17.95 1.36
CA CYS A 100 -12.09 17.72 1.63
C CYS A 100 -11.63 16.31 1.18
N LEU A 101 -12.42 15.27 1.43
CA LEU A 101 -12.13 13.92 0.95
C LEU A 101 -12.11 13.84 -0.58
N ASP A 102 -13.08 14.44 -1.25
CA ASP A 102 -13.13 14.48 -2.72
C ASP A 102 -11.88 15.17 -3.29
N GLU A 103 -11.44 16.28 -2.68
CA GLU A 103 -10.20 16.98 -3.05
C GLU A 103 -8.96 16.11 -2.79
N ILE A 104 -8.87 15.42 -1.64
CA ILE A 104 -7.75 14.51 -1.30
C ILE A 104 -7.63 13.42 -2.36
N TRP A 105 -8.73 12.75 -2.73
CA TRP A 105 -8.70 11.66 -3.71
C TRP A 105 -8.27 12.15 -5.09
N GLN A 106 -8.77 13.31 -5.52
CA GLN A 106 -8.39 13.90 -6.80
C GLN A 106 -6.92 14.35 -6.82
N ALA A 107 -6.47 15.03 -5.76
CA ALA A 107 -5.08 15.47 -5.64
C ALA A 107 -4.12 14.28 -5.65
N ALA A 108 -4.40 13.24 -4.85
CA ALA A 108 -3.56 12.05 -4.76
C ALA A 108 -3.38 11.34 -6.11
N THR A 109 -4.45 11.24 -6.92
CA THR A 109 -4.37 10.64 -8.26
C THR A 109 -3.65 11.55 -9.26
N THR A 110 -3.77 12.87 -9.10
CA THR A 110 -3.13 13.86 -9.97
C THR A 110 -1.63 13.96 -9.73
N HIS A 111 -1.18 13.90 -8.47
CA HIS A 111 0.25 14.02 -8.13
C HIS A 111 1.12 13.01 -8.84
N VAL A 112 0.63 11.79 -9.05
CA VAL A 112 1.36 10.73 -9.74
C VAL A 112 1.37 10.90 -11.27
N ARG A 113 0.34 11.56 -11.84
CA ARG A 113 0.22 11.75 -13.30
C ARG A 113 1.15 12.82 -13.87
N LEU A 114 1.70 13.67 -13.02
CA LEU A 114 2.57 14.79 -13.43
C LEU A 114 4.01 14.35 -13.77
N PHE A 115 4.32 13.04 -13.77
CA PHE A 115 5.65 12.57 -14.15
C PHE A 115 5.78 12.53 -15.67
N HIS A 116 6.75 13.27 -16.19
CA HIS A 116 7.12 13.24 -17.61
C HIS A 116 7.87 11.93 -17.92
N GLY A 117 7.57 11.35 -19.06
CA GLY A 117 8.21 10.11 -19.53
C GLY A 117 7.32 8.89 -19.34
N ARG A 118 7.91 7.76 -18.91
CA ARG A 118 7.18 6.50 -18.69
C ARG A 118 6.22 6.65 -17.53
N GLN A 119 4.92 6.59 -17.81
CA GLN A 119 3.87 6.68 -16.79
C GLN A 119 3.90 5.40 -15.91
N PRO A 120 4.10 5.49 -14.58
CA PRO A 120 4.00 4.35 -13.70
C PRO A 120 2.57 3.76 -13.70
N ILE A 121 2.45 2.50 -13.33
CA ILE A 121 1.16 1.89 -12.99
C ILE A 121 0.72 2.49 -11.66
N LEU A 122 -0.52 2.95 -11.56
CA LEU A 122 -1.03 3.61 -10.38
C LEU A 122 -2.07 2.75 -9.66
N LEU A 123 -1.82 2.44 -8.40
CA LEU A 123 -2.76 1.76 -7.52
C LEU A 123 -3.39 2.77 -6.55
N ALA A 124 -4.72 2.81 -6.50
CA ALA A 124 -5.42 3.53 -5.44
C ALA A 124 -5.33 2.75 -4.13
N SER A 125 -4.84 3.34 -3.05
CA SER A 125 -4.74 2.69 -1.75
C SER A 125 -5.99 2.87 -0.91
N LEU A 126 -6.42 1.81 -0.25
CA LEU A 126 -7.46 1.83 0.76
C LEU A 126 -7.09 0.88 1.91
N GLY A 127 -6.94 1.44 3.10
CA GLY A 127 -6.67 0.71 4.32
C GLY A 127 -7.90 -0.04 4.86
N PRO A 128 -7.76 -0.72 6.01
CA PRO A 128 -8.86 -1.43 6.64
C PRO A 128 -9.97 -0.47 7.04
N ILE A 129 -11.15 -0.69 6.52
CA ILE A 129 -12.34 0.08 6.92
C ILE A 129 -12.84 -0.49 8.25
N ARG A 130 -12.57 0.22 9.33
CA ARG A 130 -12.92 -0.22 10.70
C ARG A 130 -14.39 0.00 11.07
N TRP A 131 -15.14 0.75 10.25
CA TRP A 131 -16.52 1.16 10.52
C TRP A 131 -17.44 0.62 9.44
N ARG A 132 -18.72 0.39 9.77
CA ARG A 132 -19.73 0.09 8.74
C ARG A 132 -19.91 1.33 7.86
N ILE A 133 -19.24 1.34 6.73
CA ILE A 133 -19.38 2.39 5.71
C ILE A 133 -20.40 1.94 4.69
N SER A 134 -21.37 2.79 4.40
CA SER A 134 -22.36 2.52 3.35
C SER A 134 -21.74 2.73 1.96
N MET A 135 -22.24 2.02 0.96
CA MET A 135 -21.85 2.23 -0.44
C MET A 135 -22.02 3.69 -0.90
N ARG A 136 -23.01 4.40 -0.33
CA ARG A 136 -23.20 5.83 -0.61
C ARG A 136 -22.00 6.69 -0.21
N GLN A 137 -21.26 6.29 0.83
CA GLN A 137 -20.08 7.01 1.32
C GLN A 137 -18.82 6.64 0.53
N ILE A 138 -18.74 5.41 0.01
CA ILE A 138 -17.56 4.93 -0.74
C ILE A 138 -17.65 5.27 -2.23
N ARG A 139 -18.85 5.32 -2.80
CA ARG A 139 -19.03 5.51 -4.25
C ARG A 139 -18.27 6.71 -4.82
N PRO A 140 -18.27 7.90 -4.21
CA PRO A 140 -17.49 9.04 -4.75
C PRO A 140 -16.00 8.74 -4.84
N MET A 141 -15.41 8.12 -3.83
CA MET A 141 -14.02 7.66 -3.82
C MET A 141 -13.74 6.70 -4.97
N LEU A 142 -14.61 5.72 -5.16
CA LEU A 142 -14.46 4.72 -6.22
C LEU A 142 -14.55 5.33 -7.62
N GLU A 143 -15.37 6.36 -7.82
CA GLU A 143 -15.44 7.07 -9.09
C GLU A 143 -14.11 7.78 -9.42
N VAL A 144 -13.45 8.39 -8.42
CA VAL A 144 -12.12 8.99 -8.61
C VAL A 144 -11.07 7.90 -8.89
N TYR A 145 -11.15 6.78 -8.19
CA TYR A 145 -10.19 5.67 -8.34
C TYR A 145 -10.28 4.95 -9.70
N ARG A 146 -11.39 5.09 -10.43
CA ARG A 146 -11.48 4.62 -11.83
C ARG A 146 -10.44 5.25 -12.75
N ALA A 147 -9.84 6.34 -12.31
CA ALA A 147 -8.72 6.95 -13.02
C ALA A 147 -7.37 6.27 -12.75
N THR A 148 -7.31 5.26 -11.88
CA THR A 148 -6.11 4.46 -11.59
C THR A 148 -6.12 3.13 -12.37
N ASP A 149 -5.04 2.34 -12.28
CA ASP A 149 -4.93 1.05 -12.95
C ASP A 149 -5.55 -0.10 -12.13
N ALA A 150 -5.64 0.06 -10.79
CA ALA A 150 -6.26 -0.89 -9.87
C ALA A 150 -6.53 -0.29 -8.49
N LEU A 151 -7.37 -0.97 -7.69
CA LEU A 151 -7.58 -0.70 -6.27
C LEU A 151 -6.74 -1.66 -5.44
N LEU A 152 -5.96 -1.14 -4.49
CA LEU A 152 -5.20 -1.91 -3.51
C LEU A 152 -5.85 -1.80 -2.13
N LEU A 153 -6.40 -2.90 -1.63
CA LEU A 153 -6.86 -3.04 -0.26
C LEU A 153 -5.68 -3.43 0.62
N GLU A 154 -5.06 -2.44 1.27
CA GLU A 154 -3.84 -2.63 2.06
C GLU A 154 -4.11 -3.02 3.51
N THR A 155 -3.18 -3.79 4.09
CA THR A 155 -3.12 -4.09 5.55
C THR A 155 -4.42 -4.70 6.08
N GLN A 156 -5.06 -5.53 5.27
CA GLN A 156 -6.30 -6.18 5.64
C GLN A 156 -6.04 -7.31 6.66
N THR A 157 -7.04 -7.60 7.48
CA THR A 157 -7.15 -8.86 8.21
C THR A 157 -8.34 -9.64 7.65
N LEU A 158 -8.46 -10.92 7.97
CA LEU A 158 -9.63 -11.72 7.57
C LEU A 158 -10.95 -11.09 8.02
N ALA A 159 -10.98 -10.49 9.21
CA ALA A 159 -12.17 -9.84 9.75
C ALA A 159 -12.58 -8.62 8.90
N HIS A 160 -11.61 -7.79 8.49
CA HIS A 160 -11.87 -6.61 7.66
C HIS A 160 -12.24 -7.02 6.23
N ALA A 161 -11.51 -7.95 5.62
CA ALA A 161 -11.73 -8.37 4.25
C ALA A 161 -13.09 -9.05 4.05
N ASN A 162 -13.60 -9.82 5.02
CA ASN A 162 -14.95 -10.39 4.97
C ASN A 162 -16.06 -9.33 4.93
N GLY A 163 -15.78 -8.10 5.37
CA GLY A 163 -16.71 -6.97 5.29
C GLY A 163 -16.59 -6.15 4.01
N CYS A 164 -15.63 -6.48 3.15
CA CYS A 164 -15.34 -5.70 1.94
C CYS A 164 -16.30 -6.06 0.80
N LEU A 165 -17.48 -5.47 0.78
CA LEU A 165 -18.47 -5.55 -0.31
C LEU A 165 -17.96 -4.90 -1.63
N LEU A 166 -16.71 -4.42 -1.67
CA LEU A 166 -16.17 -3.63 -2.78
C LEU A 166 -15.95 -4.45 -4.06
N VAL A 167 -15.77 -5.76 -3.93
CA VAL A 167 -15.54 -6.65 -5.08
C VAL A 167 -16.82 -7.00 -5.82
N ASP A 168 -17.96 -7.07 -5.10
CA ASP A 168 -19.27 -7.43 -5.67
C ASP A 168 -19.91 -6.33 -6.55
N HIS A 169 -19.35 -5.11 -6.55
CA HIS A 169 -20.01 -3.96 -7.17
C HIS A 169 -19.50 -3.57 -8.55
N ASN A 170 -18.79 -4.45 -9.24
CA ASN A 170 -18.34 -4.24 -10.62
C ASN A 170 -17.68 -2.85 -10.83
N LEU A 171 -16.63 -2.59 -10.04
CA LEU A 171 -15.89 -1.32 -10.06
C LEU A 171 -15.26 -1.02 -11.42
N GLY A 172 -15.16 -2.02 -12.30
CA GLY A 172 -14.44 -1.93 -13.55
C GLY A 172 -12.92 -1.83 -13.39
N LEU A 173 -12.42 -2.01 -12.15
CA LEU A 173 -11.00 -2.02 -11.80
C LEU A 173 -10.58 -3.37 -11.22
N PRO A 174 -9.37 -3.86 -11.54
CA PRO A 174 -8.76 -4.95 -10.79
C PRO A 174 -8.63 -4.58 -9.32
N VAL A 175 -8.89 -5.52 -8.41
CA VAL A 175 -8.73 -5.33 -6.97
C VAL A 175 -7.62 -6.25 -6.47
N LEU A 176 -6.65 -5.66 -5.76
CA LEU A 176 -5.57 -6.37 -5.09
C LEU A 176 -5.86 -6.43 -3.59
N PHE A 177 -5.68 -7.61 -2.99
CA PHE A 177 -5.75 -7.76 -1.53
C PHE A 177 -4.36 -7.89 -0.95
N SER A 178 -4.06 -7.12 0.08
CA SER A 178 -2.84 -7.25 0.87
C SER A 178 -3.16 -7.44 2.34
N PHE A 179 -2.69 -8.54 2.91
CA PHE A 179 -2.95 -8.90 4.30
C PHE A 179 -1.77 -8.57 5.19
N THR A 180 -2.07 -8.28 6.45
CA THR A 180 -1.08 -8.09 7.51
C THR A 180 -1.10 -9.27 8.47
N TYR A 181 0.05 -9.58 9.05
CA TYR A 181 0.27 -10.70 9.97
C TYR A 181 0.95 -10.22 11.25
N ASP A 182 0.87 -11.01 12.29
CA ASP A 182 1.48 -10.73 13.59
C ASP A 182 2.34 -11.95 14.00
N LYS A 183 3.61 -11.73 14.29
CA LYS A 183 4.58 -12.78 14.68
C LYS A 183 4.32 -13.33 16.09
N SER A 184 3.46 -12.69 16.89
CA SER A 184 3.03 -13.25 18.17
C SER A 184 2.26 -14.56 18.03
N SER A 185 1.69 -14.83 16.85
CA SER A 185 1.07 -16.12 16.52
C SER A 185 2.12 -17.18 16.18
N PRO A 186 1.92 -18.45 16.58
CA PRO A 186 2.78 -19.55 16.17
C PRO A 186 2.90 -19.65 14.64
N PRO A 187 4.05 -20.07 14.07
CA PRO A 187 4.23 -20.18 12.61
C PRO A 187 3.16 -21.02 11.91
N THR A 188 2.67 -22.08 12.56
CA THR A 188 1.59 -22.92 12.03
C THR A 188 0.26 -22.19 11.93
N GLU A 189 -0.04 -21.30 12.88
CA GLU A 189 -1.24 -20.48 12.89
C GLU A 189 -1.14 -19.37 11.81
N MET A 190 0.02 -18.73 11.68
CA MET A 190 0.28 -17.75 10.63
C MET A 190 0.12 -18.37 9.24
N ALA A 191 0.66 -19.56 9.00
CA ALA A 191 0.49 -20.30 7.75
C ALA A 191 -0.97 -20.68 7.48
N LEU A 192 -1.71 -21.08 8.51
CA LEU A 192 -3.15 -21.36 8.40
C LEU A 192 -3.93 -20.11 8.05
N MET A 193 -3.59 -18.98 8.68
CA MET A 193 -4.20 -17.69 8.38
C MET A 193 -3.93 -17.27 6.94
N ALA A 194 -2.68 -17.42 6.47
CA ALA A 194 -2.31 -17.12 5.09
C ALA A 194 -3.11 -17.96 4.09
N LYS A 195 -3.30 -19.26 4.34
CA LYS A 195 -4.16 -20.11 3.49
C LYS A 195 -5.62 -19.65 3.45
N LYS A 196 -6.16 -19.18 4.58
CA LYS A 196 -7.53 -18.61 4.64
C LYS A 196 -7.62 -17.30 3.86
N CYS A 197 -6.60 -16.43 3.97
CA CYS A 197 -6.52 -15.18 3.20
C CYS A 197 -6.47 -15.46 1.68
N ALA A 198 -5.70 -16.45 1.26
CA ALA A 198 -5.62 -16.84 -0.15
C ALA A 198 -6.95 -17.41 -0.67
N ALA A 199 -7.62 -18.25 0.11
CA ALA A 199 -8.94 -18.77 -0.23
C ALA A 199 -10.00 -17.66 -0.35
N LEU A 200 -9.94 -16.66 0.55
CA LEU A 200 -10.80 -15.48 0.50
C LEU A 200 -10.53 -14.66 -0.78
N ALA A 201 -9.27 -14.37 -1.08
CA ALA A 201 -8.89 -13.59 -2.25
C ALA A 201 -9.35 -14.26 -3.56
N ASN A 202 -9.21 -15.59 -3.67
CA ASN A 202 -9.72 -16.36 -4.80
C ASN A 202 -11.25 -16.27 -4.91
N ARG A 203 -11.96 -16.51 -3.79
CA ARG A 203 -13.43 -16.45 -3.73
C ARG A 203 -13.94 -15.10 -4.21
N ASP A 204 -13.29 -14.02 -3.78
CA ASP A 204 -13.71 -12.65 -4.03
C ASP A 204 -13.13 -12.06 -5.33
N GLY A 205 -12.51 -12.90 -6.18
CA GLY A 205 -12.04 -12.50 -7.51
C GLY A 205 -10.90 -11.48 -7.51
N ALA A 206 -9.99 -11.57 -6.53
CA ALA A 206 -8.81 -10.71 -6.49
C ALA A 206 -7.95 -10.86 -7.76
N ALA A 207 -7.40 -9.76 -8.24
CA ALA A 207 -6.46 -9.73 -9.36
C ALA A 207 -5.03 -10.10 -8.95
N ALA A 208 -4.69 -9.87 -7.69
CA ALA A 208 -3.43 -10.26 -7.07
C ALA A 208 -3.60 -10.34 -5.54
N LEU A 209 -2.74 -11.12 -4.89
CA LEU A 209 -2.71 -11.35 -3.46
C LEU A 209 -1.37 -10.92 -2.88
N GLY A 210 -1.37 -10.19 -1.77
CA GLY A 210 -0.14 -9.73 -1.16
C GLY A 210 -0.08 -9.86 0.35
N ALA A 211 1.13 -9.60 0.86
CA ALA A 211 1.40 -9.39 2.28
C ALA A 211 2.17 -8.08 2.46
N ASN A 212 1.73 -7.24 3.40
CA ASN A 212 2.41 -5.99 3.70
C ASN A 212 2.38 -5.68 5.19
N CYS A 213 3.33 -4.85 5.61
CA CYS A 213 3.42 -4.43 6.99
C CYS A 213 3.54 -5.64 7.94
N GLY A 214 2.85 -5.59 9.07
CA GLY A 214 2.83 -6.66 10.05
C GLY A 214 3.69 -6.36 11.26
N LYS A 215 3.24 -6.87 12.41
CA LYS A 215 3.99 -6.73 13.65
C LYS A 215 5.10 -7.76 13.68
N GLU A 216 6.34 -7.26 13.70
CA GLU A 216 7.57 -8.08 13.78
C GLU A 216 7.77 -9.08 12.62
N ILE A 217 7.03 -8.92 11.52
CA ILE A 217 7.18 -9.75 10.32
C ILE A 217 8.45 -9.34 9.58
N ASP A 218 9.30 -10.32 9.28
CA ASP A 218 10.52 -10.14 8.49
C ASP A 218 10.46 -10.87 7.14
N MET A 219 11.57 -10.87 6.41
CA MET A 219 11.65 -11.43 5.06
C MET A 219 11.47 -12.96 5.05
N GLU A 220 11.94 -13.65 6.10
CA GLU A 220 11.83 -15.09 6.27
C GLU A 220 10.37 -15.49 6.59
N ASP A 221 9.66 -14.68 7.40
CA ASP A 221 8.24 -14.90 7.67
C ASP A 221 7.41 -14.70 6.38
N LEU A 222 7.76 -13.70 5.57
CA LEU A 222 7.11 -13.49 4.27
C LEU A 222 7.30 -14.68 3.32
N LEU A 223 8.46 -15.32 3.33
CA LEU A 223 8.68 -16.53 2.52
C LEU A 223 7.72 -17.67 2.95
N GLN A 224 7.49 -17.85 4.24
CA GLN A 224 6.52 -18.82 4.76
C GLN A 224 5.09 -18.46 4.37
N ILE A 225 4.72 -17.18 4.45
CA ILE A 225 3.40 -16.66 4.05
C ILE A 225 3.17 -16.90 2.54
N VAL A 226 4.15 -16.57 1.71
CA VAL A 226 4.09 -16.78 0.26
C VAL A 226 3.95 -18.28 -0.07
N GLY A 227 4.71 -19.13 0.59
CA GLY A 227 4.59 -20.59 0.45
C GLY A 227 3.19 -21.12 0.84
N ALA A 228 2.60 -20.53 1.90
CA ALA A 228 1.24 -20.87 2.31
C ALA A 228 0.18 -20.36 1.30
N TYR A 229 0.39 -19.18 0.69
CA TYR A 229 -0.45 -18.67 -0.38
C TYR A 229 -0.44 -19.60 -1.60
N ARG A 230 0.74 -20.01 -2.08
CA ARG A 230 0.92 -20.88 -3.24
C ARG A 230 0.22 -22.24 -3.09
N GLN A 231 0.01 -22.71 -1.88
CA GLN A 231 -0.77 -23.95 -1.65
C GLN A 231 -2.28 -23.76 -1.91
N LYS A 232 -2.77 -22.53 -2.10
CA LYS A 232 -4.19 -22.22 -2.21
C LYS A 232 -4.57 -21.40 -3.42
N THR A 233 -3.60 -20.77 -4.11
CA THR A 233 -3.91 -19.88 -5.22
C THR A 233 -2.77 -19.80 -6.23
N ASP A 234 -3.14 -19.63 -7.51
CA ASP A 234 -2.26 -19.28 -8.62
C ASP A 234 -2.26 -17.78 -8.93
N LEU A 235 -2.94 -16.97 -8.11
CA LEU A 235 -2.94 -15.52 -8.27
C LEU A 235 -1.51 -14.96 -8.28
N PRO A 236 -1.24 -13.87 -9.01
CA PRO A 236 -0.01 -13.10 -8.84
C PRO A 236 0.18 -12.71 -7.37
N ILE A 237 1.38 -12.94 -6.82
CA ILE A 237 1.69 -12.61 -5.43
C ILE A 237 2.60 -11.39 -5.38
N PHE A 238 2.31 -10.46 -4.46
CA PHE A 238 3.18 -9.33 -4.17
C PHE A 238 3.51 -9.22 -2.68
N ILE A 239 4.65 -8.58 -2.39
CA ILE A 239 5.09 -8.30 -1.02
C ILE A 239 5.48 -6.84 -0.86
N ARG A 240 5.17 -6.28 0.31
CA ARG A 240 5.61 -4.95 0.74
C ARG A 240 6.05 -5.00 2.21
N PRO A 241 7.26 -5.51 2.51
CA PRO A 241 7.79 -5.62 3.86
C PRO A 241 8.09 -4.26 4.49
N ASN A 242 8.04 -4.22 5.83
CA ASN A 242 8.64 -3.15 6.61
C ASN A 242 10.17 -3.27 6.59
N ALA A 243 10.87 -2.15 6.80
CA ALA A 243 12.32 -2.17 7.03
C ALA A 243 12.66 -2.64 8.47
N GLY A 244 12.04 -3.73 8.89
CA GLY A 244 12.11 -4.31 10.22
C GLY A 244 11.15 -3.68 11.23
N THR A 245 11.24 -4.14 12.49
CA THR A 245 10.42 -3.62 13.60
C THR A 245 10.97 -2.27 14.05
N PRO A 246 10.15 -1.22 14.08
CA PRO A 246 10.62 0.10 14.48
C PRO A 246 10.96 0.15 15.97
N THR A 247 11.99 0.93 16.30
CA THR A 247 12.32 1.33 17.67
C THR A 247 12.14 2.83 17.84
N ARG A 248 11.60 3.25 18.99
CA ARG A 248 11.44 4.67 19.29
C ARG A 248 12.76 5.23 19.85
N THR A 249 13.25 6.29 19.23
CA THR A 249 14.45 7.02 19.66
C THR A 249 14.12 8.48 19.95
N ALA A 250 15.09 9.25 20.46
CA ALA A 250 14.95 10.69 20.63
C ALA A 250 14.66 11.42 19.31
N ASN A 251 15.07 10.85 18.19
CA ASN A 251 14.87 11.40 16.84
C ASN A 251 13.67 10.79 16.08
N GLY A 252 12.71 10.19 16.80
CA GLY A 252 11.54 9.53 16.22
C GLY A 252 11.73 8.02 15.99
N TRP A 253 10.88 7.45 15.14
CA TRP A 253 10.90 6.03 14.84
C TRP A 253 12.04 5.67 13.90
N GLN A 254 12.85 4.67 14.26
CA GLN A 254 13.93 4.14 13.45
C GLN A 254 13.65 2.69 13.07
N TYR A 255 13.93 2.35 11.82
CA TYR A 255 13.76 1.02 11.25
C TYR A 255 15.13 0.39 11.02
N PRO A 256 15.40 -0.83 11.55
CA PRO A 256 16.77 -1.35 11.66
C PRO A 256 17.30 -2.05 10.40
N ARG A 257 16.43 -2.37 9.42
CA ARG A 257 16.87 -3.14 8.24
C ARG A 257 17.36 -2.20 7.16
N SER A 258 18.60 -2.46 6.70
CA SER A 258 19.21 -1.69 5.61
C SER A 258 18.66 -2.12 4.23
N PRO A 259 18.80 -1.27 3.21
CA PRO A 259 18.49 -1.62 1.82
C PRO A 259 19.15 -2.92 1.36
N GLU A 260 20.43 -3.09 1.64
CA GLU A 260 21.22 -4.26 1.24
C GLU A 260 20.73 -5.52 1.93
N TYR A 261 20.51 -5.47 3.25
CA TYR A 261 19.97 -6.61 4.00
C TYR A 261 18.65 -7.11 3.42
N MET A 262 17.74 -6.20 3.08
CA MET A 262 16.45 -6.58 2.54
C MET A 262 16.55 -7.08 1.10
N ALA A 263 17.41 -6.47 0.28
CA ALA A 263 17.66 -6.89 -1.09
C ALA A 263 18.23 -8.31 -1.17
N ASP A 264 19.19 -8.66 -0.32
CA ASP A 264 19.81 -10.00 -0.24
C ASP A 264 18.78 -11.10 0.06
N LYS A 265 17.65 -10.76 0.68
CA LYS A 265 16.57 -11.69 1.02
C LYS A 265 15.48 -11.83 -0.04
N LEU A 266 15.56 -11.10 -1.17
CA LEU A 266 14.52 -11.14 -2.19
C LEU A 266 14.55 -12.41 -3.03
N TRP A 267 15.73 -12.94 -3.32
CA TRP A 267 15.86 -14.06 -4.27
C TRP A 267 14.98 -15.27 -3.94
N PRO A 268 14.96 -15.80 -2.70
CA PRO A 268 14.08 -16.90 -2.34
C PRO A 268 12.58 -16.59 -2.50
N LEU A 269 12.20 -15.32 -2.30
CA LEU A 269 10.81 -14.88 -2.48
C LEU A 269 10.41 -14.86 -3.97
N LEU A 270 11.33 -14.46 -4.85
CA LEU A 270 11.13 -14.51 -6.29
C LEU A 270 11.02 -15.97 -6.78
N GLU A 271 11.87 -16.87 -6.27
CA GLU A 271 11.78 -18.31 -6.53
C GLU A 271 10.45 -18.92 -6.04
N ALA A 272 9.91 -18.42 -4.93
CA ALA A 272 8.60 -18.81 -4.43
C ALA A 272 7.44 -18.23 -5.27
N GLY A 273 7.73 -17.46 -6.32
CA GLY A 273 6.76 -16.96 -7.29
C GLY A 273 6.17 -15.58 -6.96
N VAL A 274 6.88 -14.75 -6.21
CA VAL A 274 6.50 -13.33 -6.05
C VAL A 274 6.67 -12.61 -7.40
N THR A 275 5.65 -11.89 -7.82
CA THR A 275 5.58 -11.18 -9.12
C THR A 275 5.65 -9.66 -8.98
N MET A 276 5.47 -9.10 -7.78
CA MET A 276 5.70 -7.69 -7.48
C MET A 276 6.35 -7.54 -6.11
N VAL A 277 7.30 -6.62 -6.01
CA VAL A 277 8.02 -6.31 -4.77
C VAL A 277 7.98 -4.80 -4.54
N GLY A 278 7.68 -4.39 -3.34
CA GLY A 278 7.77 -3.00 -2.89
C GLY A 278 8.20 -2.90 -1.44
N GLY A 279 7.96 -1.76 -0.83
CA GLY A 279 8.23 -1.54 0.58
C GLY A 279 7.03 -1.00 1.34
N CYS A 280 7.02 -1.19 2.65
CA CYS A 280 6.09 -0.60 3.58
C CYS A 280 6.86 0.23 4.62
N CYS A 281 6.35 0.37 5.84
CA CYS A 281 6.91 1.25 6.86
C CYS A 281 8.44 1.16 7.00
N GLY A 282 9.08 2.33 7.05
CA GLY A 282 10.53 2.47 7.20
C GLY A 282 11.36 2.31 5.94
N THR A 283 10.82 1.73 4.85
CA THR A 283 11.56 1.67 3.59
C THR A 283 11.71 3.06 2.96
N THR A 284 12.82 3.26 2.27
CA THR A 284 13.22 4.52 1.63
C THR A 284 13.44 4.30 0.14
N PRO A 285 13.63 5.35 -0.66
CA PRO A 285 14.05 5.22 -2.04
C PRO A 285 15.34 4.41 -2.22
N ALA A 286 16.25 4.40 -1.23
CA ALA A 286 17.43 3.56 -1.26
C ALA A 286 17.09 2.05 -1.21
N HIS A 287 16.07 1.65 -0.45
CA HIS A 287 15.58 0.27 -0.46
C HIS A 287 15.03 -0.11 -1.84
N ILE A 288 14.26 0.79 -2.45
CA ILE A 288 13.68 0.57 -3.78
C ILE A 288 14.79 0.44 -4.83
N ALA A 289 15.82 1.30 -4.77
CA ALA A 289 16.98 1.20 -5.66
C ALA A 289 17.77 -0.12 -5.46
N ALA A 290 17.89 -0.62 -4.22
CA ALA A 290 18.51 -1.90 -3.96
C ALA A 290 17.66 -3.07 -4.51
N PHE A 291 16.34 -3.04 -4.33
CA PHE A 291 15.42 -4.02 -4.90
C PHE A 291 15.44 -4.00 -6.44
N ARG A 292 15.57 -2.81 -7.06
CA ARG A 292 15.67 -2.67 -8.51
C ARG A 292 16.82 -3.50 -9.09
N LYS A 293 17.97 -3.48 -8.43
CA LYS A 293 19.16 -4.26 -8.89
C LYS A 293 18.87 -5.76 -8.93
N VAL A 294 18.28 -6.29 -7.85
CA VAL A 294 17.93 -7.72 -7.78
C VAL A 294 16.86 -8.09 -8.81
N ILE A 295 15.85 -7.23 -8.99
CA ILE A 295 14.76 -7.46 -9.94
C ILE A 295 15.26 -7.35 -11.38
N ASP A 296 16.20 -6.47 -11.70
CA ASP A 296 16.82 -6.38 -13.02
C ASP A 296 17.62 -7.65 -13.36
N GLU A 297 18.39 -8.16 -12.40
CA GLU A 297 19.11 -9.42 -12.53
C GLU A 297 18.13 -10.60 -12.71
N TRP A 298 17.05 -10.64 -11.92
CA TRP A 298 16.01 -11.67 -12.05
C TRP A 298 15.32 -11.65 -13.42
N ASN A 299 14.99 -10.45 -13.91
CA ASN A 299 14.28 -10.25 -15.18
C ASN A 299 15.19 -10.35 -16.41
N ALA A 300 16.51 -10.40 -16.22
CA ALA A 300 17.44 -10.57 -17.34
C ALA A 300 17.20 -11.92 -18.05
N PRO A 301 17.35 -11.99 -19.38
CA PRO A 301 17.25 -13.26 -20.09
C PRO A 301 18.23 -14.27 -19.49
N ARG A 302 17.74 -15.41 -19.05
CA ARG A 302 18.63 -16.50 -18.62
C ARG A 302 19.20 -17.16 -19.86
N SER A 303 20.53 -17.07 -19.99
CA SER A 303 21.30 -17.71 -21.06
C SER A 303 21.22 -19.24 -20.96
#